data_ea493ec26bcffdf3929ecce3aed6309e
#
_entry.id   ea493ec26bcffdf3929ecce3aed6309e
#
_cell.length_a   1.000
_cell.length_b   1.000
_cell.length_c   1.000
_cell.angle_alpha   90.00
_cell.angle_beta   90.00
_cell.angle_gamma   90.00
#
_symmetry.space_group_name_H-M   'P 1'
#
loop_
_entity.id
_entity.type
_entity.pdbx_description
1 polymer ?
#
loop_
_entity_poly.entity_id
_entity_poly.type
_entity_poly.pdbx_seq_one_letter_code
_entity_poly.pdbx_strand_id
1 'polypeptide(L)'
;MSNMQLDTLRRIVQEINASTSLHESLDIMVNQVAEAMHVDVCSIYLLDERNQRYLLMASKGLNPEAVGHVSLHTGEGLVGLVGQREEIVNLDNAPKHERFLYLPETGEEIYNSFLGVPVMYRRKVMGVLVVQNKAPHEFSEAADSFLVTLCAQLSGVIAHAHAVGNIDVFRKPNSLPAYKTFQGISGSGGIALGRAVILYPPADLASVPDREADDISEELELLDHAIDSVRQEIQSLDDKMQDALMAEERALFSVF
;
A
#
# COMPACT_ATOMS: atom_id res chain seq x y z
N MET A 1 6.02 32.59 -11.37
CA MET A 1 4.81 32.23 -10.57
C MET A 1 4.18 33.52 -10.04
N SER A 2 2.85 33.65 -10.20
CA SER A 2 2.13 34.80 -9.60
C SER A 2 2.03 34.61 -8.07
N ASN A 3 1.88 35.71 -7.30
CA ASN A 3 1.70 35.63 -5.84
C ASN A 3 0.55 34.68 -5.47
N MET A 4 -0.51 34.65 -6.25
CA MET A 4 -1.67 33.77 -6.06
C MET A 4 -1.31 32.27 -6.16
N GLN A 5 -0.41 31.90 -7.08
CA GLN A 5 0.05 30.51 -7.22
C GLN A 5 0.90 30.06 -6.03
N LEU A 6 1.73 30.95 -5.49
CA LEU A 6 2.54 30.68 -4.30
C LEU A 6 1.66 30.50 -3.03
N ASP A 7 0.64 31.33 -2.87
CA ASP A 7 -0.29 31.20 -1.73
C ASP A 7 -1.08 29.91 -1.82
N THR A 8 -1.52 29.51 -3.02
CA THR A 8 -2.21 28.24 -3.26
C THR A 8 -1.30 27.06 -2.96
N LEU A 9 -0.05 27.07 -3.47
CA LEU A 9 0.94 26.04 -3.20
C LEU A 9 1.19 25.90 -1.68
N ARG A 10 1.39 27.01 -0.98
CA ARG A 10 1.60 27.01 0.47
C ARG A 10 0.43 26.40 1.23
N ARG A 11 -0.80 26.73 0.85
CA ARG A 11 -2.01 26.16 1.45
C ARG A 11 -2.09 24.67 1.26
N ILE A 12 -1.90 24.19 0.02
CA ILE A 12 -1.92 22.75 -0.29
C ILE A 12 -0.89 21.99 0.54
N VAL A 13 0.34 22.49 0.62
CA VAL A 13 1.42 21.89 1.41
C VAL A 13 1.08 21.86 2.90
N GLN A 14 0.49 22.92 3.44
CA GLN A 14 0.08 22.97 4.84
C GLN A 14 -1.03 21.96 5.16
N GLU A 15 -2.04 21.82 4.30
CA GLU A 15 -3.13 20.87 4.48
C GLU A 15 -2.65 19.42 4.39
N ILE A 16 -1.75 19.12 3.43
CA ILE A 16 -1.14 17.79 3.31
C ILE A 16 -0.33 17.43 4.55
N ASN A 17 0.46 18.38 5.07
CA ASN A 17 1.27 18.15 6.27
C ASN A 17 0.42 18.03 7.56
N ALA A 18 -0.79 18.54 7.57
CA ALA A 18 -1.74 18.42 8.68
C ALA A 18 -2.58 17.13 8.62
N SER A 19 -2.58 16.41 7.49
CA SER A 19 -3.35 15.19 7.33
C SER A 19 -2.85 14.07 8.21
N THR A 20 -3.76 13.16 8.61
CA THR A 20 -3.49 12.08 9.55
C THR A 20 -3.12 10.77 8.86
N SER A 21 -3.38 10.67 7.55
CA SER A 21 -3.11 9.47 6.76
C SER A 21 -2.67 9.81 5.35
N LEU A 22 -1.96 8.86 4.71
CA LEU A 22 -1.56 9.01 3.31
C LEU A 22 -2.77 9.19 2.39
N HIS A 23 -3.85 8.42 2.58
CA HIS A 23 -5.07 8.53 1.75
C HIS A 23 -5.67 9.93 1.84
N GLU A 24 -5.79 10.48 3.04
CA GLU A 24 -6.26 11.85 3.25
C GLU A 24 -5.36 12.88 2.55
N SER A 25 -4.03 12.70 2.63
CA SER A 25 -3.06 13.54 1.91
C SER A 25 -3.29 13.52 0.40
N LEU A 26 -3.52 12.31 -0.17
CA LEU A 26 -3.74 12.12 -1.59
C LEU A 26 -5.07 12.74 -2.03
N ASP A 27 -6.13 12.56 -1.26
CA ASP A 27 -7.46 13.14 -1.54
C ASP A 27 -7.43 14.69 -1.48
N ILE A 28 -6.75 15.25 -0.48
CA ILE A 28 -6.52 16.71 -0.41
C ILE A 28 -5.78 17.18 -1.65
N MET A 29 -4.71 16.50 -2.03
CA MET A 29 -3.89 16.86 -3.20
C MET A 29 -4.71 16.90 -4.48
N VAL A 30 -5.44 15.83 -4.82
CA VAL A 30 -6.18 15.77 -6.10
C VAL A 30 -7.29 16.81 -6.17
N ASN A 31 -7.99 17.09 -5.06
CA ASN A 31 -9.03 18.08 -5.02
C ASN A 31 -8.48 19.50 -5.16
N GLN A 32 -7.46 19.85 -4.39
CA GLN A 32 -6.86 21.18 -4.40
C GLN A 32 -6.13 21.49 -5.71
N VAL A 33 -5.45 20.50 -6.31
CA VAL A 33 -4.81 20.67 -7.62
C VAL A 33 -5.85 20.87 -8.70
N ALA A 34 -6.93 20.08 -8.73
CA ALA A 34 -7.99 20.22 -9.70
C ALA A 34 -8.64 21.61 -9.64
N GLU A 35 -8.88 22.13 -8.45
CA GLU A 35 -9.43 23.48 -8.24
C GLU A 35 -8.43 24.56 -8.65
N ALA A 36 -7.17 24.45 -8.22
CA ALA A 36 -6.15 25.48 -8.46
C ALA A 36 -5.78 25.62 -9.94
N MET A 37 -5.79 24.51 -10.67
CA MET A 37 -5.45 24.48 -12.10
C MET A 37 -6.68 24.56 -13.01
N HIS A 38 -7.89 24.51 -12.45
CA HIS A 38 -9.15 24.46 -13.21
C HIS A 38 -9.17 23.31 -14.23
N VAL A 39 -8.74 22.12 -13.78
CA VAL A 39 -8.72 20.92 -14.62
C VAL A 39 -9.93 20.04 -14.32
N ASP A 40 -10.36 19.27 -15.34
CA ASP A 40 -11.49 18.35 -15.21
C ASP A 40 -11.13 17.13 -14.35
N VAL A 41 -9.88 16.67 -14.46
CA VAL A 41 -9.36 15.51 -13.73
C VAL A 41 -8.02 15.83 -13.09
N CYS A 42 -7.85 15.36 -11.84
CA CYS A 42 -6.56 15.19 -11.21
C CYS A 42 -6.52 13.82 -10.56
N SER A 43 -5.47 13.02 -10.83
CA SER A 43 -5.35 11.65 -10.36
C SER A 43 -3.94 11.35 -9.88
N ILE A 44 -3.82 10.52 -8.85
CA ILE A 44 -2.52 10.05 -8.33
C ILE A 44 -2.49 8.53 -8.41
N TYR A 45 -1.45 8.05 -9.09
CA TYR A 45 -1.09 6.64 -9.17
C TYR A 45 0.15 6.39 -8.33
N LEU A 46 0.14 5.42 -7.44
CA LEU A 46 1.31 5.00 -6.69
C LEU A 46 1.89 3.70 -7.23
N LEU A 47 3.22 3.60 -7.23
CA LEU A 47 3.93 2.42 -7.70
C LEU A 47 3.94 1.33 -6.60
N ASP A 48 3.29 0.22 -6.88
CA ASP A 48 3.46 -1.03 -6.15
C ASP A 48 4.67 -1.78 -6.71
N GLU A 49 5.83 -1.60 -6.06
CA GLU A 49 7.09 -2.23 -6.50
C GLU A 49 7.01 -3.77 -6.48
N ARG A 50 6.20 -4.38 -5.59
CA ARG A 50 6.09 -5.83 -5.48
C ARG A 50 5.36 -6.44 -6.66
N ASN A 51 4.28 -5.78 -7.10
CA ASN A 51 3.44 -6.25 -8.19
C ASN A 51 3.78 -5.57 -9.53
N GLN A 52 4.78 -4.66 -9.56
CA GLN A 52 5.22 -3.92 -10.74
C GLN A 52 4.06 -3.23 -11.47
N ARG A 53 3.24 -2.50 -10.71
CA ARG A 53 2.08 -1.78 -11.25
C ARG A 53 1.86 -0.43 -10.57
N TYR A 54 1.27 0.49 -11.30
CA TYR A 54 0.75 1.76 -10.80
C TYR A 54 -0.72 1.57 -10.42
N LEU A 55 -1.07 1.76 -9.15
CA LEU A 55 -2.43 1.68 -8.65
C LEU A 55 -3.02 3.09 -8.50
N LEU A 56 -4.22 3.31 -9.01
CA LEU A 56 -4.97 4.57 -8.83
C LEU A 56 -5.38 4.71 -7.37
N MET A 57 -4.77 5.66 -6.65
CA MET A 57 -4.96 5.81 -5.20
C MET A 57 -5.91 6.95 -4.82
N ALA A 58 -5.95 8.00 -5.63
CA ALA A 58 -6.90 9.10 -5.47
C ALA A 58 -7.21 9.72 -6.82
N SER A 59 -8.43 10.21 -6.99
CA SER A 59 -8.84 10.92 -8.18
C SER A 59 -9.98 11.89 -7.91
N LYS A 60 -9.88 13.06 -8.54
CA LYS A 60 -10.97 14.00 -8.75
C LYS A 60 -11.33 13.98 -10.23
N GLY A 61 -12.57 13.67 -10.56
CA GLY A 61 -13.09 13.72 -11.93
C GLY A 61 -13.20 12.38 -12.67
N LEU A 62 -12.44 11.33 -12.27
CA LEU A 62 -12.65 9.98 -12.76
C LEU A 62 -13.75 9.25 -11.95
N ASN A 63 -14.16 8.09 -12.44
CA ASN A 63 -15.10 7.24 -11.72
C ASN A 63 -14.56 6.88 -10.32
N PRO A 64 -15.30 7.21 -9.24
CA PRO A 64 -14.83 6.92 -7.87
C PRO A 64 -14.60 5.44 -7.58
N GLU A 65 -15.34 4.55 -8.27
CA GLU A 65 -15.17 3.09 -8.10
C GLU A 65 -13.85 2.58 -8.67
N ALA A 66 -13.18 3.33 -9.55
CA ALA A 66 -11.87 2.99 -10.09
C ALA A 66 -10.75 3.12 -9.04
N VAL A 67 -10.93 4.01 -8.05
CA VAL A 67 -9.92 4.27 -7.02
C VAL A 67 -9.71 3.04 -6.14
N GLY A 68 -8.44 2.59 -6.06
CA GLY A 68 -8.02 1.39 -5.35
C GLY A 68 -8.33 0.08 -6.07
N HIS A 69 -8.82 0.12 -7.32
CA HIS A 69 -9.12 -1.07 -8.12
C HIS A 69 -8.40 -1.07 -9.46
N VAL A 70 -8.35 0.08 -10.15
CA VAL A 70 -7.67 0.20 -11.44
C VAL A 70 -6.17 0.28 -11.23
N SER A 71 -5.45 -0.54 -11.98
CA SER A 71 -3.99 -0.54 -11.98
C SER A 71 -3.44 -0.79 -13.38
N LEU A 72 -2.27 -0.22 -13.67
CA LEU A 72 -1.51 -0.33 -14.92
C LEU A 72 -0.15 -0.97 -14.63
N HIS A 73 0.31 -1.87 -15.49
CA HIS A 73 1.67 -2.37 -15.37
C HIS A 73 2.71 -1.26 -15.62
N THR A 74 3.90 -1.42 -15.05
CA THR A 74 5.01 -0.51 -15.34
C THR A 74 5.30 -0.49 -16.83
N GLY A 75 5.30 0.71 -17.44
CA GLY A 75 5.44 0.89 -18.89
C GLY A 75 4.13 0.79 -19.69
N GLU A 76 2.99 0.50 -19.06
CA GLU A 76 1.69 0.43 -19.72
C GLU A 76 0.96 1.79 -19.67
N GLY A 77 0.35 2.17 -20.78
CA GLY A 77 -0.37 3.43 -20.89
C GLY A 77 0.53 4.67 -20.76
N LEU A 78 -0.09 5.85 -20.66
CA LEU A 78 0.62 7.11 -20.48
C LEU A 78 1.22 7.25 -19.08
N VAL A 79 0.55 6.73 -18.06
CA VAL A 79 1.07 6.69 -16.68
C VAL A 79 2.35 5.88 -16.61
N GLY A 80 2.37 4.68 -17.22
CA GLY A 80 3.56 3.85 -17.30
C GLY A 80 4.68 4.49 -18.12
N LEU A 81 4.34 5.26 -19.15
CA LEU A 81 5.31 6.03 -19.96
C LEU A 81 6.01 7.11 -19.10
N VAL A 82 5.24 7.89 -18.31
CA VAL A 82 5.81 8.89 -17.39
C VAL A 82 6.77 8.23 -16.40
N GLY A 83 6.35 7.12 -15.79
CA GLY A 83 7.18 6.40 -14.83
C GLY A 83 8.42 5.77 -15.45
N GLN A 84 8.34 5.28 -16.68
CA GLN A 84 9.47 4.67 -17.39
C GLN A 84 10.51 5.69 -17.85
N ARG A 85 10.05 6.89 -18.30
CA ARG A 85 10.94 7.97 -18.73
C ARG A 85 11.49 8.78 -17.56
N GLU A 86 10.83 8.74 -16.42
CA GLU A 86 11.13 9.61 -15.27
C GLU A 86 11.05 11.10 -15.60
N GLU A 87 10.26 11.44 -16.63
CA GLU A 87 10.12 12.78 -17.20
C GLU A 87 8.65 13.17 -17.30
N ILE A 88 8.41 14.48 -17.41
CA ILE A 88 7.07 15.03 -17.66
C ILE A 88 6.61 14.61 -19.06
N VAL A 89 5.35 14.18 -19.15
CA VAL A 89 4.66 13.94 -20.42
C VAL A 89 3.50 14.90 -20.53
N ASN A 90 3.55 15.83 -21.50
CA ASN A 90 2.55 16.85 -21.73
C ASN A 90 2.02 16.69 -23.17
N LEU A 91 0.73 16.40 -23.31
CA LEU A 91 0.08 16.06 -24.58
C LEU A 91 -1.20 16.87 -24.74
N ASP A 92 -1.40 17.47 -25.91
CA ASP A 92 -2.63 18.15 -26.31
C ASP A 92 -3.74 17.19 -26.68
N ASN A 93 -3.40 15.97 -27.14
CA ASN A 93 -4.36 14.96 -27.59
C ASN A 93 -3.87 13.55 -27.21
N ALA A 94 -4.11 13.18 -25.97
CA ALA A 94 -3.71 11.90 -25.41
C ALA A 94 -4.24 10.68 -26.20
N PRO A 95 -5.51 10.65 -26.66
CA PRO A 95 -6.04 9.53 -27.44
C PRO A 95 -5.30 9.23 -28.74
N LYS A 96 -4.55 10.20 -29.32
CA LYS A 96 -3.75 9.98 -30.52
C LYS A 96 -2.37 9.41 -30.25
N HIS A 97 -1.94 9.39 -29.01
CA HIS A 97 -0.62 8.89 -28.65
C HIS A 97 -0.59 7.35 -28.70
N GLU A 98 0.46 6.77 -29.28
CA GLU A 98 0.62 5.31 -29.45
C GLU A 98 0.54 4.49 -28.17
N ARG A 99 0.88 5.12 -27.03
CA ARG A 99 0.84 4.52 -25.69
C ARG A 99 -0.47 4.79 -24.96
N PHE A 100 -1.44 5.44 -25.60
CA PHE A 100 -2.73 5.65 -24.95
C PHE A 100 -3.42 4.31 -24.72
N LEU A 101 -3.85 4.09 -23.49
CA LEU A 101 -4.62 2.92 -23.11
C LEU A 101 -5.95 3.37 -22.54
N TYR A 102 -7.02 2.93 -23.17
CA TYR A 102 -8.37 3.19 -22.67
C TYR A 102 -8.75 2.17 -21.61
N LEU A 103 -9.16 2.67 -20.45
CA LEU A 103 -9.67 1.88 -19.33
C LEU A 103 -11.13 2.26 -19.07
N PRO A 104 -12.10 1.42 -19.49
CA PRO A 104 -13.55 1.74 -19.34
C PRO A 104 -13.95 2.06 -17.90
N GLU A 105 -13.30 1.45 -16.92
CA GLU A 105 -13.58 1.61 -15.50
C GLU A 105 -13.29 3.04 -15.00
N THR A 106 -12.39 3.77 -15.66
CA THR A 106 -12.02 5.14 -15.27
C THR A 106 -12.92 6.22 -15.88
N GLY A 107 -13.50 5.95 -17.05
CA GLY A 107 -14.27 6.91 -17.84
C GLY A 107 -13.39 7.97 -18.51
N GLU A 108 -12.14 7.62 -18.86
CA GLU A 108 -11.15 8.55 -19.43
C GLU A 108 -11.37 8.93 -20.91
N GLU A 109 -12.25 8.27 -21.64
CA GLU A 109 -12.43 8.46 -23.09
C GLU A 109 -12.81 9.89 -23.51
N ILE A 110 -13.30 10.69 -22.61
CA ILE A 110 -13.74 12.07 -22.89
C ILE A 110 -12.63 13.12 -22.70
N TYR A 111 -11.47 12.72 -22.17
CA TYR A 111 -10.36 13.65 -21.89
C TYR A 111 -9.31 13.61 -22.99
N ASN A 112 -8.94 14.79 -23.50
CA ASN A 112 -8.01 14.92 -24.60
C ASN A 112 -6.61 15.35 -24.13
N SER A 113 -6.50 16.41 -23.32
CA SER A 113 -5.19 16.84 -22.84
C SER A 113 -4.73 16.00 -21.65
N PHE A 114 -3.43 15.77 -21.58
CA PHE A 114 -2.80 14.98 -20.53
C PHE A 114 -1.49 15.61 -20.09
N LEU A 115 -1.33 15.84 -18.81
CA LEU A 115 -0.06 16.20 -18.21
C LEU A 115 0.24 15.25 -17.08
N GLY A 116 1.26 14.41 -17.24
CA GLY A 116 1.74 13.46 -16.24
C GLY A 116 3.11 13.86 -15.70
N VAL A 117 3.24 13.89 -14.38
CA VAL A 117 4.48 14.28 -13.69
C VAL A 117 4.89 13.16 -12.74
N PRO A 118 6.14 12.66 -12.80
CA PRO A 118 6.60 11.60 -11.90
C PRO A 118 6.80 12.13 -10.48
N VAL A 119 6.33 11.39 -9.50
CA VAL A 119 6.59 11.63 -8.08
C VAL A 119 7.90 10.94 -7.71
N MET A 120 8.97 11.73 -7.54
CA MET A 120 10.33 11.21 -7.36
C MET A 120 10.81 11.36 -5.91
N TYR A 121 11.36 10.28 -5.34
CA TYR A 121 12.05 10.31 -4.05
C TYR A 121 13.41 9.60 -4.14
N ARG A 122 14.50 10.32 -3.81
CA ARG A 122 15.86 9.77 -3.87
C ARG A 122 16.17 9.04 -5.18
N ARG A 123 15.81 9.65 -6.32
CA ARG A 123 16.01 9.11 -7.68
C ARG A 123 15.21 7.84 -7.99
N LYS A 124 14.13 7.58 -7.27
CA LYS A 124 13.18 6.49 -7.55
C LYS A 124 11.80 7.08 -7.79
N VAL A 125 11.09 6.54 -8.77
CA VAL A 125 9.68 6.86 -9.00
C VAL A 125 8.84 6.18 -7.93
N MET A 126 8.07 6.97 -7.19
CA MET A 126 7.11 6.48 -6.20
C MET A 126 5.68 6.45 -6.73
N GLY A 127 5.43 7.18 -7.80
CA GLY A 127 4.12 7.31 -8.41
C GLY A 127 4.10 8.30 -9.55
N VAL A 128 2.90 8.62 -10.04
CA VAL A 128 2.65 9.59 -11.10
C VAL A 128 1.44 10.43 -10.73
N LEU A 129 1.57 11.75 -10.81
CA LEU A 129 0.48 12.71 -10.72
C LEU A 129 0.03 13.07 -12.13
N VAL A 130 -1.26 13.00 -12.40
CA VAL A 130 -1.85 13.25 -13.72
C VAL A 130 -2.92 14.31 -13.61
N VAL A 131 -2.93 15.27 -14.56
CA VAL A 131 -4.06 16.16 -14.77
C VAL A 131 -4.54 16.08 -16.23
N GLN A 132 -5.85 16.18 -16.43
CA GLN A 132 -6.47 16.04 -17.75
C GLN A 132 -7.62 17.04 -17.92
N ASN A 133 -7.85 17.43 -19.17
CA ASN A 133 -9.01 18.22 -19.57
C ASN A 133 -9.70 17.62 -20.80
N LYS A 134 -11.00 17.89 -20.92
CA LYS A 134 -11.78 17.52 -22.10
C LYS A 134 -11.34 18.29 -23.34
N ALA A 135 -11.02 19.59 -23.16
CA ALA A 135 -10.53 20.41 -24.25
C ALA A 135 -9.10 20.04 -24.61
N PRO A 136 -8.77 19.82 -25.89
CA PRO A 136 -7.40 19.56 -26.32
C PRO A 136 -6.55 20.84 -26.21
N HIS A 137 -5.48 20.79 -25.42
CA HIS A 137 -4.47 21.84 -25.29
C HIS A 137 -3.21 21.30 -24.60
N GLU A 138 -2.08 21.86 -24.87
CA GLU A 138 -0.87 21.67 -24.06
C GLU A 138 -0.93 22.52 -22.79
N PHE A 139 -0.50 21.94 -21.68
CA PHE A 139 -0.33 22.68 -20.44
C PHE A 139 0.90 23.58 -20.52
N SER A 140 0.87 24.71 -19.81
CA SER A 140 1.97 25.67 -19.82
C SER A 140 3.14 25.19 -18.95
N GLU A 141 4.36 25.71 -19.21
CA GLU A 141 5.54 25.49 -18.36
C GLU A 141 5.30 25.88 -16.88
N ALA A 142 4.41 26.86 -16.64
CA ALA A 142 4.03 27.22 -15.28
C ALA A 142 3.21 26.11 -14.58
N ALA A 143 2.36 25.40 -15.35
CA ALA A 143 1.63 24.22 -14.86
C ALA A 143 2.59 23.06 -14.57
N ASP A 144 3.53 22.79 -15.46
CA ASP A 144 4.59 21.78 -15.26
C ASP A 144 5.35 22.04 -13.95
N SER A 145 5.86 23.27 -13.78
CA SER A 145 6.62 23.70 -12.61
C SER A 145 5.80 23.61 -11.31
N PHE A 146 4.51 23.94 -11.37
CA PHE A 146 3.60 23.84 -10.23
C PHE A 146 3.41 22.38 -9.80
N LEU A 147 3.11 21.48 -10.74
CA LEU A 147 2.96 20.05 -10.44
C LEU A 147 4.26 19.40 -9.96
N VAL A 148 5.39 19.71 -10.56
CA VAL A 148 6.71 19.22 -10.11
C VAL A 148 6.98 19.60 -8.66
N THR A 149 6.66 20.84 -8.28
CA THR A 149 6.85 21.30 -6.91
C THR A 149 5.96 20.54 -5.94
N LEU A 150 4.70 20.29 -6.30
CA LEU A 150 3.77 19.49 -5.50
C LEU A 150 4.21 18.03 -5.41
N CYS A 151 4.67 17.42 -6.51
CA CYS A 151 5.20 16.06 -6.52
C CYS A 151 6.41 15.91 -5.60
N ALA A 152 7.29 16.91 -5.54
CA ALA A 152 8.42 16.91 -4.63
C ALA A 152 7.99 16.90 -3.15
N GLN A 153 6.93 17.63 -2.78
CA GLN A 153 6.37 17.61 -1.42
C GLN A 153 5.69 16.28 -1.13
N LEU A 154 4.86 15.80 -2.05
CA LEU A 154 4.14 14.54 -1.90
C LEU A 154 5.08 13.35 -1.75
N SER A 155 6.21 13.35 -2.43
CA SER A 155 7.20 12.28 -2.36
C SER A 155 7.70 12.03 -0.93
N GLY A 156 7.88 13.09 -0.15
CA GLY A 156 8.26 13.00 1.27
C GLY A 156 7.19 12.32 2.12
N VAL A 157 5.92 12.66 1.90
CA VAL A 157 4.77 12.06 2.61
C VAL A 157 4.64 10.58 2.29
N ILE A 158 4.76 10.21 1.00
CA ILE A 158 4.73 8.80 0.56
C ILE A 158 5.90 8.02 1.17
N ALA A 159 7.12 8.58 1.11
CA ALA A 159 8.31 7.93 1.67
C ALA A 159 8.21 7.73 3.18
N HIS A 160 7.64 8.70 3.91
CA HIS A 160 7.38 8.57 5.33
C HIS A 160 6.36 7.46 5.62
N ALA A 161 5.26 7.41 4.90
CA ALA A 161 4.24 6.36 5.04
C ALA A 161 4.83 4.95 4.80
N HIS A 162 5.72 4.80 3.82
CA HIS A 162 6.45 3.55 3.58
C HIS A 162 7.41 3.20 4.74
N ALA A 163 8.12 4.19 5.30
CA ALA A 163 9.11 3.98 6.37
C ALA A 163 8.48 3.61 7.71
N VAL A 164 7.31 4.15 8.04
CA VAL A 164 6.58 3.86 9.29
C VAL A 164 5.89 2.49 9.27
N GLY A 165 6.04 1.73 8.16
CA GLY A 165 5.54 0.36 8.07
C GLY A 165 4.02 0.29 7.89
N ASN A 166 3.40 1.32 7.35
CA ASN A 166 2.06 1.25 6.79
C ASN A 166 2.13 0.36 5.53
N ILE A 167 2.34 -0.94 5.77
CA ILE A 167 2.59 -2.00 4.78
C ILE A 167 1.42 -2.12 3.79
N ASP A 168 0.28 -1.53 4.12
CA ASP A 168 -0.94 -1.52 3.30
C ASP A 168 -1.28 -0.15 2.71
N VAL A 169 -0.27 0.60 2.24
CA VAL A 169 -0.49 1.87 1.50
C VAL A 169 -1.50 1.68 0.34
N PHE A 170 -1.52 0.49 -0.25
CA PHE A 170 -2.40 0.11 -1.36
C PHE A 170 -3.77 -0.44 -0.92
N ARG A 171 -4.07 -0.45 0.40
CA ARG A 171 -5.34 -0.95 0.90
C ARG A 171 -6.27 0.20 1.26
N LYS A 172 -7.53 0.16 0.78
CA LYS A 172 -8.54 1.16 1.17
C LYS A 172 -8.75 1.17 2.69
N PRO A 173 -8.95 2.35 3.33
CA PRO A 173 -9.25 2.43 4.77
C PRO A 173 -10.42 1.55 5.21
N ASN A 174 -11.41 1.36 4.34
CA ASN A 174 -12.59 0.52 4.60
C ASN A 174 -12.34 -0.98 4.44
N SER A 175 -11.16 -1.41 3.98
CA SER A 175 -10.78 -2.82 3.87
C SER A 175 -9.79 -3.27 4.96
N LEU A 176 -9.54 -2.45 5.96
CA LEU A 176 -8.79 -2.88 7.13
C LEU A 176 -9.58 -4.00 7.81
N PRO A 177 -8.94 -5.14 8.11
CA PRO A 177 -9.55 -6.12 8.99
C PRO A 177 -9.91 -5.39 10.27
N ALA A 178 -11.14 -5.57 10.75
CA ALA A 178 -11.57 -4.95 11.98
C ALA A 178 -10.50 -5.18 13.06
N TYR A 179 -9.89 -4.09 13.56
CA TYR A 179 -8.93 -4.19 14.64
C TYR A 179 -9.59 -4.90 15.81
N LYS A 180 -9.08 -6.07 16.16
CA LYS A 180 -9.50 -6.75 17.39
C LYS A 180 -8.63 -6.21 18.52
N THR A 181 -9.27 -5.53 19.45
CA THR A 181 -8.62 -5.12 20.71
C THR A 181 -8.80 -6.24 21.72
N PHE A 182 -7.70 -6.72 22.25
CA PHE A 182 -7.72 -7.70 23.35
C PHE A 182 -7.29 -6.99 24.61
N GLN A 183 -8.05 -7.13 25.68
CA GLN A 183 -7.59 -6.75 27.01
C GLN A 183 -6.74 -7.89 27.57
N GLY A 184 -5.53 -7.56 28.00
CA GLY A 184 -4.58 -8.50 28.56
C GLY A 184 -4.01 -8.02 29.89
N ILE A 185 -3.22 -8.86 30.52
CA ILE A 185 -2.45 -8.53 31.73
C ILE A 185 -1.08 -8.03 31.27
N SER A 186 -0.70 -6.82 31.73
CA SER A 186 0.61 -6.26 31.40
C SER A 186 1.71 -6.96 32.17
N GLY A 187 2.65 -7.57 31.47
CA GLY A 187 3.87 -8.15 32.06
C GLY A 187 4.98 -7.12 32.28
N SER A 188 5.04 -6.05 31.47
CA SER A 188 5.98 -4.94 31.59
C SER A 188 5.35 -3.67 31.04
N GLY A 189 5.80 -2.51 31.51
CA GLY A 189 5.35 -1.23 30.99
C GLY A 189 6.01 -0.92 29.63
N GLY A 190 5.24 -0.28 28.73
CA GLY A 190 5.75 0.16 27.43
C GLY A 190 4.80 -0.10 26.28
N ILE A 191 5.23 0.31 25.09
CA ILE A 191 4.55 0.05 23.81
C ILE A 191 5.49 -0.79 22.95
N ALA A 192 5.03 -1.91 22.40
CA ALA A 192 5.78 -2.73 21.49
C ALA A 192 4.99 -2.94 20.19
N LEU A 193 5.70 -2.96 19.06
CA LEU A 193 5.15 -3.33 17.77
C LEU A 193 5.78 -4.64 17.32
N GLY A 194 4.97 -5.63 16.97
CA GLY A 194 5.48 -6.93 16.54
C GLY A 194 4.40 -7.83 15.95
N ARG A 195 4.81 -9.00 15.47
CA ARG A 195 3.87 -10.05 15.04
C ARG A 195 3.24 -10.68 16.27
N ALA A 196 1.91 -10.76 16.30
CA ALA A 196 1.22 -11.50 17.33
C ALA A 196 1.42 -13.00 17.10
N VAL A 197 1.82 -13.72 18.16
CA VAL A 197 1.87 -15.18 18.19
C VAL A 197 0.79 -15.63 19.15
N ILE A 198 -0.12 -16.49 18.68
CA ILE A 198 -1.17 -17.06 19.52
C ILE A 198 -0.58 -18.31 20.18
N LEU A 199 -0.46 -18.25 21.50
CA LEU A 199 -0.16 -19.44 22.30
C LEU A 199 -1.50 -20.06 22.70
N TYR A 200 -1.77 -21.24 22.20
CA TYR A 200 -2.91 -22.01 22.68
C TYR A 200 -2.61 -22.51 24.10
N PRO A 201 -3.60 -22.48 25.01
CA PRO A 201 -3.40 -23.13 26.32
C PRO A 201 -3.04 -24.60 26.11
N PRO A 202 -2.20 -25.19 26.97
CA PRO A 202 -1.95 -26.63 26.92
C PRO A 202 -3.27 -27.39 26.90
N ALA A 203 -3.32 -28.45 26.11
CA ALA A 203 -4.52 -29.27 26.01
C ALA A 203 -4.92 -29.73 27.42
N ASP A 204 -6.14 -29.35 27.82
CA ASP A 204 -6.70 -29.82 29.09
C ASP A 204 -7.30 -31.21 28.86
N LEU A 205 -6.55 -32.23 29.25
CA LEU A 205 -6.98 -33.63 29.14
C LEU A 205 -8.29 -33.90 29.89
N ALA A 206 -8.59 -33.09 30.93
CA ALA A 206 -9.84 -33.21 31.66
C ALA A 206 -11.07 -32.71 30.87
N SER A 207 -10.83 -31.92 29.80
CA SER A 207 -11.89 -31.43 28.90
C SER A 207 -12.21 -32.39 27.74
N VAL A 208 -11.42 -33.44 27.56
CA VAL A 208 -11.66 -34.47 26.53
C VAL A 208 -12.70 -35.44 27.03
N PRO A 209 -13.85 -35.60 26.36
CA PRO A 209 -14.86 -36.55 26.80
C PRO A 209 -14.33 -37.98 26.68
N ASP A 210 -14.56 -38.78 27.72
CA ASP A 210 -14.29 -40.20 27.67
C ASP A 210 -15.13 -40.87 26.58
N ARG A 211 -14.47 -41.66 25.73
CA ARG A 211 -15.14 -42.49 24.73
C ARG A 211 -14.64 -43.92 24.83
N GLU A 212 -15.52 -44.86 24.57
CA GLU A 212 -15.12 -46.26 24.40
C GLU A 212 -14.48 -46.46 23.06
N ALA A 213 -13.35 -47.17 23.02
CA ALA A 213 -12.65 -47.50 21.77
C ALA A 213 -13.30 -48.75 21.16
N ASP A 214 -13.66 -48.68 19.89
CA ASP A 214 -14.21 -49.85 19.14
C ASP A 214 -13.13 -50.89 18.86
N ASP A 215 -11.87 -50.44 18.62
CA ASP A 215 -10.67 -51.28 18.41
C ASP A 215 -9.46 -50.67 19.12
N ILE A 216 -8.90 -51.43 20.07
CA ILE A 216 -7.72 -51.01 20.85
C ILE A 216 -6.47 -50.86 19.95
N SER A 217 -6.36 -51.73 18.92
CA SER A 217 -5.19 -51.70 18.05
C SER A 217 -5.18 -50.46 17.18
N GLU A 218 -6.35 -50.03 16.68
CA GLU A 218 -6.50 -48.80 15.88
C GLU A 218 -6.21 -47.55 16.73
N GLU A 219 -6.68 -47.52 17.98
CA GLU A 219 -6.41 -46.41 18.90
C GLU A 219 -4.93 -46.29 19.28
N LEU A 220 -4.22 -47.41 19.40
CA LEU A 220 -2.77 -47.41 19.65
C LEU A 220 -1.99 -46.90 18.42
N GLU A 221 -2.38 -47.27 17.20
CA GLU A 221 -1.77 -46.76 16.00
C GLU A 221 -2.00 -45.25 15.84
N LEU A 222 -3.18 -44.75 16.15
CA LEU A 222 -3.51 -43.32 16.17
C LEU A 222 -2.67 -42.55 17.20
N LEU A 223 -2.46 -43.12 18.38
CA LEU A 223 -1.64 -42.55 19.44
C LEU A 223 -0.16 -42.46 18.99
N ASP A 224 0.39 -43.55 18.46
CA ASP A 224 1.76 -43.58 17.99
C ASP A 224 1.98 -42.56 16.87
N HIS A 225 1.05 -42.46 15.93
CA HIS A 225 1.10 -41.46 14.85
C HIS A 225 1.05 -40.03 15.38
N ALA A 226 0.22 -39.75 16.38
CA ALA A 226 0.12 -38.44 17.02
C ALA A 226 1.42 -38.06 17.75
N ILE A 227 2.03 -39.02 18.46
CA ILE A 227 3.32 -38.84 19.15
C ILE A 227 4.44 -38.54 18.14
N ASP A 228 4.50 -39.27 17.04
CA ASP A 228 5.51 -39.06 16.01
C ASP A 228 5.33 -37.70 15.30
N SER A 229 4.09 -37.27 15.08
CA SER A 229 3.79 -35.94 14.54
C SER A 229 4.30 -34.82 15.44
N VAL A 230 4.05 -34.92 16.75
CA VAL A 230 4.53 -33.93 17.72
C VAL A 230 6.05 -33.93 17.82
N ARG A 231 6.69 -35.09 17.77
CA ARG A 231 8.15 -35.17 17.75
C ARG A 231 8.75 -34.47 16.50
N GLN A 232 8.15 -34.67 15.34
CA GLN A 232 8.61 -34.01 14.11
C GLN A 232 8.43 -32.49 14.19
N GLU A 233 7.33 -32.00 14.76
CA GLU A 233 7.11 -30.57 14.96
C GLU A 233 8.14 -29.96 15.92
N ILE A 234 8.44 -30.63 17.04
CA ILE A 234 9.46 -30.18 18.00
C ILE A 234 10.84 -30.14 17.34
N GLN A 235 11.19 -31.17 16.56
CA GLN A 235 12.46 -31.21 15.84
C GLN A 235 12.57 -30.09 14.79
N SER A 236 11.50 -29.83 14.05
CA SER A 236 11.45 -28.73 13.10
C SER A 236 11.53 -27.34 13.77
N LEU A 237 11.02 -27.22 14.98
CA LEU A 237 11.15 -26.02 15.80
C LEU A 237 12.60 -25.83 16.28
N ASP A 238 13.23 -26.90 16.78
CA ASP A 238 14.64 -26.87 17.22
C ASP A 238 15.56 -26.48 16.08
N ASP A 239 15.39 -27.04 14.89
CA ASP A 239 16.15 -26.70 13.69
C ASP A 239 16.00 -25.22 13.28
N LYS A 240 14.79 -24.67 13.37
CA LYS A 240 14.51 -23.25 13.08
C LYS A 240 15.08 -22.30 14.14
N MET A 241 15.23 -22.74 15.35
CA MET A 241 15.74 -21.96 16.47
C MET A 241 17.26 -22.07 16.64
N GLN A 242 17.91 -22.97 15.89
CA GLN A 242 19.38 -23.16 15.95
C GLN A 242 20.17 -21.88 15.66
N ASP A 243 19.66 -21.03 14.78
CA ASP A 243 20.30 -19.76 14.41
C ASP A 243 19.87 -18.57 15.29
N ALA A 244 18.82 -18.73 16.12
CA ALA A 244 18.18 -17.63 16.85
C ALA A 244 18.48 -17.63 18.36
N LEU A 245 18.86 -18.75 18.96
CA LEU A 245 19.06 -18.89 20.41
C LEU A 245 20.50 -19.25 20.79
N MET A 246 20.94 -18.72 21.94
CA MET A 246 22.24 -19.11 22.54
C MET A 246 22.18 -20.54 23.05
N ALA A 247 23.39 -21.19 23.14
CA ALA A 247 23.51 -22.59 23.51
C ALA A 247 22.92 -22.94 24.91
N GLU A 248 22.87 -21.95 25.82
CA GLU A 248 22.32 -22.09 27.17
C GLU A 248 20.79 -22.10 27.17
N GLU A 249 20.18 -21.36 26.25
CA GLU A 249 18.72 -21.32 26.09
C GLU A 249 18.18 -22.56 25.39
N ARG A 250 18.98 -23.17 24.49
CA ARG A 250 18.63 -24.43 23.80
C ARG A 250 18.57 -25.64 24.75
N ALA A 251 19.40 -25.65 25.80
CA ALA A 251 19.36 -26.72 26.78
C ALA A 251 18.01 -26.87 27.49
N LEU A 252 17.21 -25.82 27.53
CA LEU A 252 15.87 -25.87 28.11
C LEU A 252 14.85 -26.63 27.23
N PHE A 253 15.07 -26.67 25.90
CA PHE A 253 14.18 -27.38 24.98
C PHE A 253 14.53 -28.86 24.79
N SER A 254 15.73 -29.28 25.16
CA SER A 254 16.18 -30.68 25.05
C SER A 254 15.72 -31.60 26.20
N VAL A 255 14.97 -31.05 27.16
CA VAL A 255 14.49 -31.79 28.36
C VAL A 255 13.08 -32.36 28.17
N PHE A 256 12.43 -32.04 27.06
CA PHE A 256 11.10 -32.56 26.67
C PHE A 256 11.21 -33.45 25.43
#